data_a21a94dbd2e197f4e52c3701d07d242f
#
_entry.id   a21a94dbd2e197f4e52c3701d07d242f
#
_cell.length_a   1.000
_cell.length_b   1.000
_cell.length_c   1.000
_cell.angle_alpha   90.00
_cell.angle_beta   90.00
_cell.angle_gamma   90.00
#
_symmetry.space_group_name_H-M   'P 1'
#
loop_
_entity.id
_entity.type
_entity.pdbx_description
1 polymer ?
#
loop_
_entity_poly.entity_id
_entity_poly.type
_entity_poly.pdbx_seq_one_letter_code
_entity_poly.pdbx_strand_id
1 'polypeptide(L)'
;MRLTTKGRFAVTAMLDLALHGAGGPVTLAGISERQKISLSYLEQLFGKLRRRELVESVRGPGGGYHLARDASQMSVADIVRAVEEPLDSTQCAGRENCHDNHRCMTHELWEELNGTVAGFLEGVKLSHLVDRQRNQTVTVVRSPRPRDTHPISA
;
A
#
# COMPACT_ATOMS: atom_id res chain seq x y z
N MET A 1 3.87 -16.34 -4.91
CA MET A 1 3.93 -14.89 -4.61
C MET A 1 3.20 -14.61 -3.31
N ARG A 2 3.87 -14.05 -2.37
CA ARG A 2 3.24 -13.67 -1.08
C ARG A 2 3.31 -12.17 -0.90
N LEU A 3 2.28 -11.48 -1.38
CA LEU A 3 1.99 -10.16 -0.87
C LEU A 3 1.24 -10.37 0.45
N THR A 4 1.92 -10.25 1.58
CA THR A 4 1.33 -10.54 2.87
C THR A 4 0.39 -9.41 3.32
N THR A 5 -0.37 -9.66 4.37
CA THR A 5 -1.21 -8.66 5.04
C THR A 5 -0.41 -7.41 5.44
N LYS A 6 0.86 -7.57 5.81
CA LYS A 6 1.76 -6.44 6.16
C LYS A 6 1.90 -5.45 5.02
N GLY A 7 2.24 -5.93 3.82
CA GLY A 7 2.39 -5.07 2.65
C GLY A 7 1.10 -4.36 2.28
N ARG A 8 -0.01 -5.08 2.26
CA ARG A 8 -1.34 -4.52 1.96
C ARG A 8 -1.74 -3.43 2.94
N PHE A 9 -1.61 -3.69 4.23
CA PHE A 9 -1.96 -2.73 5.27
C PHE A 9 -1.03 -1.53 5.30
N ALA A 10 0.26 -1.73 5.03
CA ALA A 10 1.21 -0.63 4.91
C ALA A 10 0.84 0.33 3.76
N VAL A 11 0.49 -0.20 2.59
CA VAL A 11 0.05 0.62 1.45
C VAL A 11 -1.24 1.35 1.78
N THR A 12 -2.23 0.67 2.37
CA THR A 12 -3.49 1.28 2.80
C THR A 12 -3.26 2.40 3.81
N ALA A 13 -2.43 2.18 4.80
CA ALA A 13 -2.11 3.18 5.83
C ALA A 13 -1.34 4.38 5.26
N MET A 14 -0.40 4.15 4.35
CA MET A 14 0.32 5.22 3.67
C MET A 14 -0.59 6.05 2.77
N LEU A 15 -1.53 5.42 2.10
CA LEU A 15 -2.54 6.12 1.30
C LEU A 15 -3.45 6.99 2.18
N ASP A 16 -3.92 6.46 3.31
CA ASP A 16 -4.70 7.22 4.30
C ASP A 16 -3.91 8.43 4.81
N LEU A 17 -2.66 8.22 5.16
CA LEU A 17 -1.76 9.30 5.61
C LEU A 17 -1.61 10.39 4.54
N ALA A 18 -1.42 10.00 3.28
CA ALA A 18 -1.30 10.95 2.17
C ALA A 18 -2.59 11.72 1.92
N LEU A 19 -3.75 11.09 2.05
CA LEU A 19 -5.05 11.73 1.86
C LEU A 19 -5.40 12.71 2.97
N HIS A 20 -4.99 12.45 4.19
CA HIS A 20 -5.38 13.24 5.38
C HIS A 20 -4.25 14.14 5.92
N GLY A 21 -3.07 14.09 5.32
CA GLY A 21 -1.88 14.80 5.79
C GLY A 21 -1.82 16.28 5.44
N ALA A 22 -2.72 16.80 4.61
CA ALA A 22 -2.71 18.20 4.18
C ALA A 22 -2.95 19.21 5.32
N GLY A 23 -3.71 18.80 6.33
CA GLY A 23 -4.05 19.64 7.50
C GLY A 23 -3.07 19.54 8.67
N GLY A 24 -2.01 18.75 8.56
CA GLY A 24 -1.03 18.49 9.60
C GLY A 24 -0.79 17.02 9.86
N PRO A 25 -0.07 16.66 10.94
CA PRO A 25 0.23 15.27 11.26
C PRO A 25 -1.04 14.44 11.46
N VAL A 26 -0.97 13.18 11.04
CA VAL A 26 -2.08 12.21 11.15
C VAL A 26 -1.74 11.20 12.24
N THR A 27 -2.66 10.97 13.16
CA THR A 27 -2.47 9.98 14.23
C THR A 27 -2.71 8.55 13.75
N LEU A 28 -1.98 7.59 14.31
CA LEU A 28 -2.23 6.16 14.04
C LEU A 28 -3.62 5.73 14.52
N ALA A 29 -4.12 6.31 15.61
CA ALA A 29 -5.47 6.08 16.09
C ALA A 29 -6.52 6.49 15.04
N GLY A 30 -6.33 7.61 14.35
CA GLY A 30 -7.18 8.05 13.26
C GLY A 30 -7.17 7.08 12.07
N ILE A 31 -5.99 6.63 11.66
CA ILE A 31 -5.84 5.63 10.61
C ILE A 31 -6.49 4.30 11.01
N SER A 32 -6.24 3.85 12.23
CA SER A 32 -6.85 2.64 12.81
C SER A 32 -8.37 2.67 12.72
N GLU A 33 -8.97 3.77 13.11
CA GLU A 33 -10.42 3.96 13.10
C GLU A 33 -10.99 3.96 11.67
N ARG A 34 -10.38 4.69 10.75
CA ARG A 34 -10.84 4.78 9.37
C ARG A 34 -10.64 3.49 8.57
N GLN A 35 -9.50 2.83 8.73
CA GLN A 35 -9.13 1.66 7.93
C GLN A 35 -9.42 0.32 8.62
N LYS A 36 -9.88 0.35 9.87
CA LYS A 36 -10.17 -0.86 10.66
C LYS A 36 -8.95 -1.78 10.80
N ILE A 37 -7.79 -1.18 11.00
CA ILE A 37 -6.53 -1.87 11.28
C ILE A 37 -6.17 -1.66 12.74
N SER A 38 -5.71 -2.71 13.42
CA SER A 38 -5.35 -2.61 14.85
C SER A 38 -4.26 -1.56 15.08
N LEU A 39 -4.40 -0.76 16.13
CA LEU A 39 -3.44 0.29 16.47
C LEU A 39 -2.04 -0.27 16.73
N SER A 40 -1.94 -1.37 17.48
CA SER A 40 -0.65 -2.01 17.76
C SER A 40 0.04 -2.52 16.50
N TYR A 41 -0.73 -3.00 15.54
CA TYR A 41 -0.22 -3.42 14.23
C TYR A 41 0.31 -2.24 13.42
N LEU A 42 -0.43 -1.12 13.40
CA LEU A 42 0.01 0.11 12.76
C LEU A 42 1.31 0.65 13.40
N GLU A 43 1.44 0.59 14.70
CA GLU A 43 2.67 0.99 15.39
C GLU A 43 3.89 0.20 14.91
N GLN A 44 3.74 -1.11 14.71
CA GLN A 44 4.80 -1.96 14.17
C GLN A 44 5.13 -1.60 12.72
N LEU A 45 4.12 -1.41 11.87
CA LEU A 45 4.31 -1.03 10.47
C LEU A 45 4.99 0.35 10.34
N PHE A 46 4.51 1.34 11.09
CA PHE A 46 5.06 2.70 11.04
C PHE A 46 6.47 2.78 11.64
N GLY A 47 6.81 1.93 12.59
CA GLY A 47 8.18 1.76 13.06
C GLY A 47 9.13 1.36 11.93
N LYS A 48 8.72 0.42 11.10
CA LYS A 48 9.49 -0.01 9.91
C LYS A 48 9.52 1.05 8.81
N LEU A 49 8.40 1.69 8.54
CA LEU A 49 8.31 2.77 7.54
C LEU A 49 9.20 3.95 7.94
N ARG A 50 9.24 4.30 9.23
CA ARG A 50 10.10 5.37 9.74
C ARG A 50 11.59 5.03 9.58
N ARG A 51 12.00 3.80 9.85
CA ARG A 51 13.40 3.34 9.65
C ARG A 51 13.84 3.45 8.19
N ARG A 52 12.92 3.33 7.26
CA ARG A 52 13.17 3.48 5.82
C ARG A 52 12.96 4.91 5.32
N GLU A 53 12.75 5.85 6.24
CA GLU A 53 12.60 7.27 5.92
C GLU A 53 11.43 7.59 4.96
N LEU A 54 10.36 6.80 5.06
CA LEU A 54 9.12 7.05 4.32
C LEU A 54 8.13 7.91 5.10
N VAL A 55 8.20 7.87 6.43
CA VAL A 55 7.40 8.69 7.32
C VAL A 55 8.27 9.29 8.42
N GLU A 56 7.80 10.41 8.97
CA GLU A 56 8.39 11.08 10.11
C GLU A 56 7.34 11.23 11.20
N SER A 57 7.75 11.13 12.46
CA SER A 57 6.88 11.32 13.61
C SER A 57 6.99 12.72 14.17
N VAL A 58 5.86 13.28 14.58
CA VAL A 58 5.77 14.57 15.29
C VAL A 58 5.26 14.30 16.70
N ARG A 59 6.03 14.70 17.70
CA ARG A 59 5.70 14.54 19.13
C ARG A 59 4.86 15.69 19.64
N GLY A 60 4.11 15.44 20.72
CA GLY A 60 3.38 16.45 21.48
C GLY A 60 1.91 16.54 21.11
N PRO A 61 1.17 17.53 21.69
CA PRO A 61 -0.23 17.77 21.36
C PRO A 61 -0.40 18.09 19.87
N GLY A 62 -1.34 17.43 19.21
CA GLY A 62 -1.51 17.54 17.77
C GLY A 62 -0.44 16.80 16.96
N GLY A 63 0.38 15.96 17.60
CA GLY A 63 1.38 15.11 16.96
C GLY A 63 0.77 13.96 16.18
N GLY A 64 1.63 13.20 15.51
CA GLY A 64 1.27 12.07 14.67
C GLY A 64 2.37 11.76 13.68
N TYR A 65 1.99 11.40 12.48
CA TYR A 65 2.93 11.11 11.39
C TYR A 65 2.63 11.97 10.16
N HIS A 66 3.67 12.23 9.40
CA HIS A 66 3.56 12.80 8.06
C HIS A 66 4.50 12.07 7.10
N LEU A 67 4.30 12.27 5.81
CA LEU A 67 5.18 11.72 4.79
C LEU A 67 6.56 12.40 4.89
N ALA A 68 7.63 11.60 4.88
CA ALA A 68 9.00 12.11 4.88
C ALA A 68 9.42 12.69 3.51
N ARG A 69 8.74 12.26 2.45
CA ARG A 69 8.95 12.70 1.07
C ARG A 69 7.60 12.94 0.40
N ASP A 70 7.62 13.64 -0.72
CA ASP A 70 6.43 13.79 -1.55
C ASP A 70 5.90 12.43 -2.02
N ALA A 71 4.58 12.29 -2.10
CA ALA A 71 3.94 11.05 -2.55
C ALA A 71 4.34 10.65 -3.98
N SER A 72 4.74 11.60 -4.82
CA SER A 72 5.28 11.35 -6.17
C SER A 72 6.69 10.76 -6.15
N GLN A 73 7.40 10.85 -5.02
CA GLN A 73 8.73 10.31 -4.80
C GLN A 73 8.73 8.92 -4.16
N MET A 74 7.56 8.39 -3.83
CA MET A 74 7.38 7.08 -3.21
C MET A 74 6.66 6.13 -4.14
N SER A 75 7.26 4.95 -4.39
CA SER A 75 6.58 3.86 -5.08
C SER A 75 5.88 2.93 -4.09
N VAL A 76 4.90 2.18 -4.59
CA VAL A 76 4.29 1.09 -3.81
C VAL A 76 5.35 0.03 -3.45
N ALA A 77 6.33 -0.20 -4.33
CA ALA A 77 7.45 -1.09 -4.06
C ALA A 77 8.28 -0.64 -2.85
N ASP A 78 8.54 0.67 -2.70
CA ASP A 78 9.26 1.21 -1.55
C ASP A 78 8.53 0.90 -0.23
N ILE A 79 7.20 1.06 -0.22
CA ILE A 79 6.37 0.81 0.96
C ILE A 79 6.38 -0.68 1.32
N VAL A 80 6.18 -1.56 0.34
CA VAL A 80 6.16 -3.02 0.55
C VAL A 80 7.53 -3.50 1.05
N ARG A 81 8.62 -3.06 0.45
CA ARG A 81 9.99 -3.40 0.87
C ARG A 81 10.34 -2.92 2.26
N ALA A 82 9.72 -1.85 2.73
CA ALA A 82 9.96 -1.33 4.07
C ALA A 82 9.42 -2.25 5.17
N VAL A 83 8.33 -2.96 4.92
CA VAL A 83 7.61 -3.77 5.91
C VAL A 83 7.74 -5.28 5.69
N GLU A 84 8.10 -5.71 4.50
CA GLU A 84 8.23 -7.11 4.12
C GLU A 84 9.63 -7.42 3.60
N GLU A 85 9.94 -8.71 3.57
CA GLU A 85 11.08 -9.22 2.82
C GLU A 85 10.78 -9.14 1.31
N PRO A 86 11.82 -9.24 0.45
CA PRO A 86 11.63 -9.16 -0.99
C PRO A 86 10.54 -10.10 -1.50
N LEU A 87 9.72 -9.61 -2.40
CA LEU A 87 8.71 -10.41 -3.09
C LEU A 87 9.43 -11.46 -3.95
N ASP A 88 9.42 -12.68 -3.48
CA ASP A 88 10.02 -13.81 -4.16
C ASP A 88 9.01 -14.94 -4.29
N SER A 89 8.72 -15.36 -5.50
CA SER A 89 7.86 -16.50 -5.81
C SER A 89 8.66 -17.78 -6.10
N THR A 90 9.99 -17.72 -6.04
CA THR A 90 10.81 -18.93 -6.16
C THR A 90 10.89 -19.64 -4.81
N GLN A 91 10.98 -20.97 -4.83
CA GLN A 91 11.16 -21.76 -3.60
C GLN A 91 12.58 -21.64 -3.04
N CYS A 92 13.50 -21.19 -3.85
CA CYS A 92 14.93 -21.11 -3.53
C CYS A 92 15.41 -19.71 -3.16
N ALA A 93 14.53 -18.72 -3.07
CA ALA A 93 14.87 -17.32 -2.82
C ALA A 93 15.96 -16.78 -3.78
N GLY A 94 15.89 -17.19 -5.06
CA GLY A 94 16.87 -16.80 -6.09
C GLY A 94 18.21 -17.56 -6.06
N ARG A 95 18.35 -18.57 -5.19
CA ARG A 95 19.59 -19.35 -5.07
C ARG A 95 19.78 -20.42 -6.13
N GLU A 96 18.80 -20.63 -7.00
CA GLU A 96 18.82 -21.62 -8.08
C GLU A 96 18.95 -23.08 -7.60
N ASN A 97 18.54 -23.37 -6.35
CA ASN A 97 18.65 -24.67 -5.71
C ASN A 97 17.28 -25.24 -5.29
N CYS A 98 16.23 -24.88 -6.01
CA CYS A 98 14.85 -25.25 -5.69
C CYS A 98 14.54 -26.76 -5.87
N HIS A 99 15.42 -27.51 -6.54
CA HIS A 99 15.28 -28.96 -6.75
C HIS A 99 16.66 -29.61 -6.68
N ASP A 100 16.96 -30.37 -5.62
CA ASP A 100 18.23 -31.10 -5.43
C ASP A 100 19.48 -30.27 -5.75
N ASN A 101 19.55 -29.02 -5.26
CA ASN A 101 20.60 -28.04 -5.55
C ASN A 101 20.72 -27.64 -7.03
N HIS A 102 19.69 -27.88 -7.83
CA HIS A 102 19.59 -27.46 -9.23
C HIS A 102 18.38 -26.55 -9.46
N ARG A 103 18.38 -25.80 -10.54
CA ARG A 103 17.19 -25.07 -10.99
C ARG A 103 16.04 -26.03 -11.25
N CYS A 104 14.85 -25.72 -10.74
CA CYS A 104 13.65 -26.45 -11.10
C CYS A 104 13.22 -26.10 -12.54
N MET A 105 12.37 -26.92 -13.14
CA MET A 105 11.89 -26.73 -14.53
C MET A 105 11.16 -25.41 -14.75
N THR A 106 10.61 -24.82 -13.67
CA THR A 106 9.82 -23.58 -13.71
C THR A 106 10.52 -22.39 -13.08
N HIS A 107 11.83 -22.49 -12.77
CA HIS A 107 12.59 -21.44 -12.10
C HIS A 107 12.54 -20.12 -12.86
N GLU A 108 12.77 -20.14 -14.17
CA GLU A 108 12.74 -18.95 -15.02
C GLU A 108 11.37 -18.26 -15.03
N LEU A 109 10.29 -19.04 -15.02
CA LEU A 109 8.93 -18.50 -14.93
C LEU A 109 8.73 -17.67 -13.66
N TRP A 110 9.18 -18.20 -12.52
CA TRP A 110 9.03 -17.49 -11.23
C TRP A 110 9.96 -16.28 -11.12
N GLU A 111 11.16 -16.34 -11.68
CA GLU A 111 12.04 -15.16 -11.77
C GLU A 111 11.41 -14.06 -12.63
N GLU A 112 10.85 -14.42 -13.77
CA GLU A 112 10.17 -13.47 -14.65
C GLU A 112 8.95 -12.86 -13.98
N LEU A 113 8.16 -13.66 -13.26
CA LEU A 113 7.04 -13.17 -12.46
C LEU A 113 7.49 -12.20 -11.37
N ASN A 114 8.54 -12.54 -10.65
CA ASN A 114 9.13 -11.67 -9.62
C ASN A 114 9.55 -10.32 -10.20
N GLY A 115 10.23 -10.34 -11.33
CA GLY A 115 10.65 -9.13 -12.04
C GLY A 115 9.47 -8.29 -12.51
N THR A 116 8.43 -8.92 -13.03
CA THR A 116 7.21 -8.25 -13.49
C THR A 116 6.46 -7.59 -12.33
N VAL A 117 6.28 -8.30 -11.22
CA VAL A 117 5.62 -7.75 -10.01
C VAL A 117 6.42 -6.59 -9.44
N ALA A 118 7.72 -6.73 -9.27
CA ALA A 118 8.60 -5.67 -8.76
C ALA A 118 8.56 -4.44 -9.66
N GLY A 119 8.68 -4.62 -10.96
CA GLY A 119 8.62 -3.52 -11.93
C GLY A 119 7.28 -2.80 -11.95
N PHE A 120 6.18 -3.55 -11.85
CA PHE A 120 4.85 -2.96 -11.75
C PHE A 120 4.71 -2.08 -10.48
N LEU A 121 5.10 -2.62 -9.32
CA LEU A 121 5.00 -1.90 -8.05
C LEU A 121 5.95 -0.69 -7.99
N GLU A 122 7.12 -0.74 -8.61
CA GLU A 122 8.02 0.39 -8.76
C GLU A 122 7.45 1.51 -9.64
N GLY A 123 6.67 1.15 -10.64
CA GLY A 123 6.02 2.09 -11.54
C GLY A 123 4.78 2.78 -10.95
N VAL A 124 4.20 2.24 -9.89
CA VAL A 124 3.03 2.84 -9.22
C VAL A 124 3.48 3.73 -8.08
N LYS A 125 3.26 5.03 -8.20
CA LYS A 125 3.57 6.01 -7.15
C LYS A 125 2.39 6.17 -6.20
N LEU A 126 2.70 6.52 -4.94
CA LEU A 126 1.67 6.79 -3.94
C LEU A 126 0.74 7.94 -4.40
N SER A 127 1.27 8.94 -5.09
CA SER A 127 0.49 10.02 -5.70
C SER A 127 -0.56 9.51 -6.70
N HIS A 128 -0.26 8.49 -7.48
CA HIS A 128 -1.21 7.87 -8.41
C HIS A 128 -2.42 7.28 -7.67
N LEU A 129 -2.19 6.64 -6.52
CA LEU A 129 -3.25 6.09 -5.69
C LEU A 129 -4.10 7.19 -5.05
N VAL A 130 -3.47 8.27 -4.60
CA VAL A 130 -4.15 9.47 -4.08
C VAL A 130 -5.07 10.06 -5.14
N ASP A 131 -4.59 10.25 -6.36
CA ASP A 131 -5.35 10.80 -7.46
C ASP A 131 -6.55 9.92 -7.84
N ARG A 132 -6.34 8.61 -7.91
CA ARG A 132 -7.42 7.64 -8.15
C ARG A 132 -8.51 7.74 -7.09
N GLN A 133 -8.14 7.82 -5.82
CA GLN A 133 -9.09 7.89 -4.72
C GLN A 133 -9.89 9.19 -4.75
N ARG A 134 -9.25 10.32 -5.01
CA ARG A 134 -9.91 11.61 -5.15
C ARG A 134 -10.88 11.64 -6.33
N ASN A 135 -10.48 11.08 -7.46
CA ASN A 135 -11.33 11.00 -8.66
C ASN A 135 -12.54 10.10 -8.44
N GLN A 136 -12.41 8.98 -7.75
CA GLN A 136 -13.54 8.11 -7.39
C GLN A 136 -14.56 8.83 -6.52
N THR A 137 -14.11 9.58 -5.53
CA THR A 137 -14.98 10.38 -4.66
C THR A 137 -15.77 11.42 -5.45
N VAL A 138 -15.12 12.10 -6.40
CA VAL A 138 -15.78 13.08 -7.27
C VAL A 138 -16.82 12.42 -8.19
N THR A 139 -16.56 11.23 -8.70
CA THR A 139 -17.49 10.50 -9.59
C THR A 139 -18.74 10.07 -8.83
N VAL A 140 -18.62 9.62 -7.58
CA VAL A 140 -19.78 9.24 -6.75
C VAL A 140 -20.71 10.43 -6.47
N VAL A 141 -20.15 11.63 -6.30
CA VAL A 141 -20.93 12.84 -6.07
C VAL A 141 -21.65 13.31 -7.36
N ARG A 142 -21.11 12.97 -8.54
CA ARG A 142 -21.65 13.43 -9.84
C ARG A 142 -22.68 12.51 -10.48
N SER A 143 -22.90 11.32 -9.96
CA SER A 143 -23.90 10.38 -10.50
C SER A 143 -25.18 10.44 -9.67
N PRO A 144 -26.22 11.21 -10.06
CA PRO A 144 -27.54 11.01 -9.50
C PRO A 144 -28.01 9.63 -9.95
N ARG A 145 -28.42 8.81 -9.00
CA ARG A 145 -29.04 7.52 -9.31
C ARG A 145 -30.23 7.77 -10.23
N PRO A 146 -30.40 7.02 -11.33
CA PRO A 146 -31.65 7.04 -12.06
C PRO A 146 -32.75 6.65 -11.09
N ARG A 147 -33.78 7.48 -11.01
CA ARG A 147 -34.99 7.10 -10.30
C ARG A 147 -35.62 5.98 -11.11
N ASP A 148 -35.63 4.78 -10.53
CA ASP A 148 -36.46 3.70 -11.07
C ASP A 148 -37.90 4.15 -11.02
N THR A 149 -38.35 4.69 -12.12
CA THR A 149 -39.78 4.85 -12.38
C THR A 149 -40.25 3.47 -12.81
N HIS A 150 -40.65 2.65 -11.88
CA HIS A 150 -41.51 1.51 -12.19
C HIS A 150 -42.86 2.08 -12.66
N PRO A 151 -43.31 1.82 -13.89
CA PRO A 151 -44.68 2.04 -14.23
C PRO A 151 -45.51 1.05 -13.43
N ILE A 152 -46.35 1.57 -12.55
CA ILE A 152 -47.41 0.78 -11.93
C ILE A 152 -48.39 0.49 -13.04
N SER A 153 -48.31 -0.70 -13.62
CA SER A 153 -49.39 -1.19 -14.45
C SER A 153 -50.52 -1.64 -13.54
N ALA A 154 -51.62 -0.98 -13.66
CA ALA A 154 -52.87 -1.38 -13.03
C ALA A 154 -53.37 -2.71 -13.63
#